data_f4ddca919a613c7cca7826eb071beca5
#
_entry.id   f4ddca919a613c7cca7826eb071beca5
#
_cell.length_a   1.000
_cell.length_b   1.000
_cell.length_c   1.000
_cell.angle_alpha   90.00
_cell.angle_beta   90.00
_cell.angle_gamma   90.00
#
_symmetry.space_group_name_H-M   'P 1'
#
loop_
_entity.id
_entity.type
_entity.pdbx_description
1 polymer ?
#
loop_
_entity_poly.entity_id
_entity_poly.type
_entity_poly.pdbx_seq_one_letter_code
_entity_poly.pdbx_strand_id
1 'polypeptide(L)'
;GSSTALSYAGAAKASLQFTESMKALRYAKDSGALSTQSSRAFAFYIAMGVCAYNLAQEIQEMKDDDMIEKYEYSPSMKVIKSASRLGLKDEDIQTYFNRSLSNIEKHFDNKRWALAIHQSVCEEMPDKIVLRVEVPADPEKFGDILWDMCDIDYSGIPAEVRNSIIINPVPAE
;
A
#
# COMPACT_ATOMS: atom_id res chain seq x y z
N GLY A 1 -2.20 23.59 8.53
CA GLY A 1 -1.99 22.93 9.80
C GLY A 1 -1.94 21.41 9.71
N SER A 2 -1.80 20.78 10.84
CA SER A 2 -1.65 19.32 10.97
C SER A 2 -2.87 18.51 10.49
N SER A 3 -4.10 19.02 10.71
CA SER A 3 -5.32 18.39 10.19
C SER A 3 -5.41 18.46 8.66
N THR A 4 -4.87 19.53 8.07
CA THR A 4 -4.76 19.69 6.61
C THR A 4 -3.84 18.63 6.01
N ALA A 5 -2.74 18.28 6.68
CA ALA A 5 -1.82 17.23 6.22
C ALA A 5 -2.49 15.85 6.19
N LEU A 6 -3.29 15.53 7.20
CA LEU A 6 -4.04 14.26 7.24
C LEU A 6 -5.11 14.19 6.13
N SER A 7 -5.82 15.31 5.88
CA SER A 7 -6.77 15.39 4.78
C SER A 7 -6.09 15.26 3.41
N TYR A 8 -4.93 15.91 3.24
CA TYR A 8 -4.13 15.79 2.02
C TYR A 8 -3.62 14.36 1.82
N ALA A 9 -3.15 13.69 2.87
CA ALA A 9 -2.72 12.30 2.80
C ALA A 9 -3.85 11.39 2.30
N GLY A 10 -5.08 11.60 2.79
CA GLY A 10 -6.26 10.86 2.33
C GLY A 10 -6.60 11.11 0.87
N ALA A 11 -6.54 12.37 0.42
CA ALA A 11 -6.76 12.71 -0.99
C ALA A 11 -5.68 12.12 -1.91
N ALA A 12 -4.41 12.19 -1.52
CA ALA A 12 -3.31 11.59 -2.26
C ALA A 12 -3.43 10.06 -2.32
N LYS A 13 -3.87 9.41 -1.24
CA LYS A 13 -4.18 7.97 -1.22
C LYS A 13 -5.29 7.63 -2.21
N ALA A 14 -6.36 8.41 -2.26
CA ALA A 14 -7.47 8.19 -3.18
C ALA A 14 -7.05 8.26 -4.66
N SER A 15 -6.00 9.05 -4.95
CA SER A 15 -5.38 9.16 -6.28
C SER A 15 -4.21 8.19 -6.47
N LEU A 16 -3.97 7.28 -5.53
CA LEU A 16 -2.85 6.32 -5.51
C LEU A 16 -1.46 7.00 -5.63
N GLN A 17 -1.34 8.21 -5.11
CA GLN A 17 -0.08 8.94 -4.98
C GLN A 17 0.61 8.54 -3.67
N PHE A 18 1.22 7.37 -3.65
CA PHE A 18 1.70 6.72 -2.44
C PHE A 18 2.75 7.52 -1.69
N THR A 19 3.78 7.97 -2.40
CA THR A 19 4.89 8.71 -1.79
C THR A 19 4.42 10.02 -1.16
N GLU A 20 3.56 10.77 -1.84
CA GLU A 20 3.02 12.03 -1.33
C GLU A 20 2.10 11.80 -0.14
N SER A 21 1.26 10.78 -0.21
CA SER A 21 0.39 10.39 0.91
C SER A 21 1.22 10.00 2.14
N MET A 22 2.27 9.20 1.98
CA MET A 22 3.12 8.78 3.09
C MET A 22 3.88 9.96 3.72
N LYS A 23 4.42 10.87 2.92
CA LYS A 23 5.09 12.09 3.42
C LYS A 23 4.14 12.94 4.26
N ALA A 24 2.93 13.20 3.74
CA ALA A 24 1.92 13.97 4.46
C ALA A 24 1.47 13.29 5.75
N LEU A 25 1.36 11.96 5.73
CA LEU A 25 0.98 11.16 6.90
C LEU A 25 2.06 11.18 7.98
N ARG A 26 3.34 11.07 7.62
CA ARG A 26 4.46 11.23 8.55
C ARG A 26 4.45 12.62 9.17
N TYR A 27 4.29 13.66 8.38
CA TYR A 27 4.18 15.02 8.91
C TYR A 27 2.98 15.16 9.87
N ALA A 28 1.82 14.61 9.55
CA ALA A 28 0.67 14.62 10.44
C ALA A 28 0.96 13.91 11.78
N LYS A 29 1.64 12.78 11.74
CA LYS A 29 2.07 12.05 12.94
C LYS A 29 3.01 12.89 13.80
N ASP A 30 4.08 13.42 13.20
CA ASP A 30 5.14 14.15 13.90
C ASP A 30 4.66 15.50 14.46
N SER A 31 3.66 16.12 13.83
CA SER A 31 3.04 17.38 14.27
C SER A 31 1.94 17.22 15.33
N GLY A 32 1.69 15.98 15.79
CA GLY A 32 0.67 15.72 16.81
C GLY A 32 -0.78 15.70 16.30
N ALA A 33 -1.00 15.64 14.99
CA ALA A 33 -2.35 15.57 14.42
C ALA A 33 -3.09 14.26 14.73
N LEU A 34 -2.39 13.24 15.20
CA LEU A 34 -2.94 11.92 15.53
C LEU A 34 -3.29 11.79 17.02
N SER A 35 -3.77 12.86 17.63
CA SER A 35 -4.07 12.92 19.07
C SER A 35 -5.38 12.20 19.45
N THR A 36 -6.29 11.98 18.49
CA THR A 36 -7.57 11.31 18.75
C THR A 36 -7.59 9.90 18.16
N GLN A 37 -8.45 9.05 18.72
CA GLN A 37 -8.67 7.70 18.17
C GLN A 37 -9.13 7.75 16.70
N SER A 38 -10.05 8.65 16.35
CA SER A 38 -10.53 8.79 14.97
C SER A 38 -9.42 9.21 14.00
N SER A 39 -8.54 10.14 14.41
CA SER A 39 -7.42 10.56 13.56
C SER A 39 -6.41 9.43 13.37
N ARG A 40 -6.14 8.64 14.40
CA ARG A 40 -5.25 7.47 14.31
C ARG A 40 -5.86 6.38 13.43
N ALA A 41 -7.16 6.08 13.59
CA ALA A 41 -7.84 5.08 12.76
C ALA A 41 -7.84 5.46 11.28
N PHE A 42 -8.09 6.73 10.98
CA PHE A 42 -8.03 7.24 9.60
C PHE A 42 -6.60 7.21 9.05
N ALA A 43 -5.61 7.63 9.84
CA ALA A 43 -4.20 7.55 9.48
C ALA A 43 -3.73 6.11 9.20
N PHE A 44 -4.13 5.16 10.04
CA PHE A 44 -3.87 3.74 9.82
C PHE A 44 -4.46 3.23 8.51
N TYR A 45 -5.72 3.57 8.22
CA TYR A 45 -6.37 3.23 6.96
C TYR A 45 -5.63 3.80 5.75
N ILE A 46 -5.16 5.05 5.83
CA ILE A 46 -4.35 5.67 4.77
C ILE A 46 -3.03 4.91 4.61
N ALA A 47 -2.31 4.67 5.69
CA ALA A 47 -1.01 3.99 5.67
C ALA A 47 -1.11 2.60 5.01
N MET A 48 -2.11 1.83 5.37
CA MET A 48 -2.37 0.53 4.73
C MET A 48 -2.67 0.68 3.24
N GLY A 49 -3.50 1.64 2.87
CA GLY A 49 -3.89 1.87 1.47
C GLY A 49 -2.76 2.35 0.55
N VAL A 50 -1.65 2.84 1.12
CA VAL A 50 -0.46 3.26 0.36
C VAL A 50 0.75 2.35 0.60
N CYS A 51 0.53 1.15 1.12
CA CYS A 51 1.57 0.15 1.39
C CYS A 51 2.68 0.65 2.32
N ALA A 52 2.35 1.55 3.25
CA ALA A 52 3.25 2.06 4.28
C ALA A 52 3.07 1.25 5.58
N TYR A 53 3.49 0.00 5.55
CA TYR A 53 3.20 -0.98 6.61
C TYR A 53 3.94 -0.70 7.93
N ASN A 54 5.19 -0.23 7.85
CA ASN A 54 5.93 0.16 9.04
C ASN A 54 5.31 1.40 9.70
N LEU A 55 4.91 2.38 8.88
CA LEU A 55 4.20 3.56 9.38
C LEU A 55 2.83 3.19 9.98
N ALA A 56 2.12 2.24 9.38
CA ALA A 56 0.87 1.71 9.93
C ALA A 56 1.09 1.07 11.30
N GLN A 57 2.16 0.30 11.47
CA GLN A 57 2.55 -0.28 12.74
C GLN A 57 2.85 0.80 13.79
N GLU A 58 3.66 1.81 13.44
CA GLU A 58 3.97 2.93 14.34
C GLU A 58 2.70 3.67 14.80
N ILE A 59 1.74 3.91 13.88
CA ILE A 59 0.46 4.54 14.22
C ILE A 59 -0.36 3.66 15.16
N GLN A 60 -0.34 2.35 14.96
CA GLN A 60 -1.03 1.41 15.82
C GLN A 60 -0.44 1.39 17.23
N GLU A 61 0.88 1.46 17.37
CA GLU A 61 1.58 1.49 18.65
C GLU A 61 1.34 2.78 19.46
N MET A 62 0.80 3.83 18.84
CA MET A 62 0.35 5.06 19.52
C MET A 62 -0.94 4.87 20.33
N LYS A 63 -1.53 3.68 20.36
CA LYS A 63 -2.78 3.42 21.09
C LYS A 63 -2.59 3.31 22.59
N ASP A 64 -3.59 3.79 23.33
CA ASP A 64 -3.79 3.42 24.72
C ASP A 64 -4.26 1.95 24.81
N ASP A 65 -3.87 1.24 25.87
CA ASP A 65 -3.94 -0.23 26.02
C ASP A 65 -5.31 -0.91 25.76
N ASP A 66 -6.42 -0.17 25.80
CA ASP A 66 -7.77 -0.75 25.78
C ASP A 66 -8.30 -1.21 24.41
N MET A 67 -7.52 -1.02 23.32
CA MET A 67 -8.00 -1.28 21.94
C MET A 67 -7.27 -2.42 21.22
N ILE A 68 -6.34 -3.11 21.84
CA ILE A 68 -5.44 -4.06 21.19
C ILE A 68 -6.15 -5.33 20.71
N GLU A 69 -7.12 -5.83 21.45
CA GLU A 69 -7.73 -7.16 21.18
C GLU A 69 -8.53 -7.26 19.86
N LYS A 70 -9.10 -6.16 19.38
CA LYS A 70 -10.06 -6.21 18.27
C LYS A 70 -9.42 -6.30 16.87
N TYR A 71 -8.14 -6.02 16.73
CA TYR A 71 -7.44 -5.92 15.44
C TYR A 71 -6.34 -6.96 15.22
N GLU A 72 -5.99 -7.76 16.20
CA GLU A 72 -4.87 -8.73 16.12
C GLU A 72 -5.01 -9.79 15.03
N TYR A 73 -6.22 -10.07 14.60
CA TYR A 73 -6.52 -11.10 13.59
C TYR A 73 -7.01 -10.54 12.26
N SER A 74 -6.97 -9.22 12.05
CA SER A 74 -7.38 -8.65 10.77
C SER A 74 -6.37 -8.99 9.66
N PRO A 75 -6.80 -9.09 8.39
CA PRO A 75 -5.89 -9.26 7.25
C PRO A 75 -4.80 -8.19 7.20
N SER A 76 -5.11 -6.95 7.60
CA SER A 76 -4.15 -5.86 7.70
C SER A 76 -3.02 -6.15 8.67
N MET A 77 -3.31 -6.75 9.82
CA MET A 77 -2.29 -7.11 10.81
C MET A 77 -1.37 -8.21 10.32
N LYS A 78 -1.89 -9.17 9.55
CA LYS A 78 -1.05 -10.21 8.93
C LYS A 78 -0.04 -9.60 7.96
N VAL A 79 -0.47 -8.64 7.15
CA VAL A 79 0.41 -7.92 6.20
C VAL A 79 1.50 -7.14 6.94
N ILE A 80 1.13 -6.38 7.98
CA ILE A 80 2.09 -5.61 8.80
C ILE A 80 3.12 -6.55 9.44
N LYS A 81 2.67 -7.63 10.07
CA LYS A 81 3.56 -8.60 10.73
C LYS A 81 4.53 -9.26 9.71
N SER A 82 4.04 -9.58 8.51
CA SER A 82 4.89 -10.13 7.44
C SER A 82 5.92 -9.11 6.97
N ALA A 83 5.54 -7.87 6.71
CA ALA A 83 6.46 -6.82 6.29
C ALA A 83 7.55 -6.56 7.34
N SER A 84 7.16 -6.49 8.62
CA SER A 84 8.09 -6.31 9.74
C SER A 84 9.06 -7.47 9.88
N ARG A 85 8.57 -8.72 9.84
CA ARG A 85 9.40 -9.94 9.93
C ARG A 85 10.41 -10.02 8.80
N LEU A 86 10.04 -9.61 7.60
CA LEU A 86 10.88 -9.63 6.41
C LEU A 86 11.82 -8.42 6.32
N GLY A 87 11.72 -7.46 7.25
CA GLY A 87 12.54 -6.25 7.26
C GLY A 87 12.31 -5.33 6.07
N LEU A 88 11.12 -5.37 5.46
CA LEU A 88 10.79 -4.56 4.30
C LEU A 88 10.61 -3.09 4.69
N LYS A 89 11.17 -2.18 3.89
CA LYS A 89 11.02 -0.73 4.07
C LYS A 89 9.88 -0.21 3.23
N ASP A 90 9.07 0.68 3.78
CA ASP A 90 7.92 1.28 3.11
C ASP A 90 8.30 1.96 1.78
N GLU A 91 9.41 2.67 1.75
CA GLU A 91 9.91 3.36 0.55
C GLU A 91 10.25 2.39 -0.58
N ASP A 92 10.85 1.25 -0.26
CA ASP A 92 11.22 0.23 -1.24
C ASP A 92 9.98 -0.49 -1.78
N ILE A 93 9.01 -0.79 -0.92
CA ILE A 93 7.71 -1.36 -1.31
C ILE A 93 6.99 -0.40 -2.25
N GLN A 94 6.91 0.88 -1.89
CA GLN A 94 6.25 1.89 -2.71
C GLN A 94 6.95 2.10 -4.05
N THR A 95 8.28 2.09 -4.07
CA THR A 95 9.04 2.20 -5.32
C THR A 95 8.76 1.03 -6.24
N TYR A 96 8.78 -0.19 -5.70
CA TYR A 96 8.48 -1.41 -6.45
C TYR A 96 7.06 -1.37 -7.03
N PHE A 97 6.09 -1.04 -6.17
CA PHE A 97 4.70 -1.01 -6.58
C PHE A 97 4.40 0.14 -7.56
N ASN A 98 4.97 1.33 -7.35
CA ASN A 98 4.81 2.45 -8.27
C ASN A 98 5.32 2.14 -9.68
N ARG A 99 6.44 1.43 -9.83
CA ARG A 99 6.92 1.00 -11.16
C ARG A 99 5.92 0.09 -11.86
N SER A 100 5.36 -0.86 -11.12
CA SER A 100 4.35 -1.77 -11.66
C SER A 100 3.07 -1.03 -12.05
N LEU A 101 2.56 -0.15 -11.17
CA LEU A 101 1.36 0.65 -11.47
C LEU A 101 1.57 1.60 -12.64
N SER A 102 2.74 2.23 -12.75
CA SER A 102 3.07 3.12 -13.88
C SER A 102 3.04 2.37 -15.21
N ASN A 103 3.35 1.09 -15.20
CA ASN A 103 3.26 0.27 -16.40
C ASN A 103 1.82 -0.10 -16.75
N ILE A 104 1.01 -0.40 -15.74
CA ILE A 104 -0.42 -0.73 -15.91
C ILE A 104 -1.20 0.52 -16.36
N GLU A 105 -1.00 1.66 -15.72
CA GLU A 105 -1.79 2.88 -15.96
C GLU A 105 -1.63 3.48 -17.37
N LYS A 106 -0.54 3.18 -18.07
CA LYS A 106 -0.35 3.56 -19.49
C LYS A 106 -1.49 3.09 -20.37
N HIS A 107 -2.08 1.94 -20.05
CA HIS A 107 -3.21 1.37 -20.76
C HIS A 107 -4.54 2.07 -20.49
N PHE A 108 -4.55 3.04 -19.55
CA PHE A 108 -5.74 3.78 -19.10
C PHE A 108 -5.51 5.29 -19.09
N ASP A 109 -4.82 5.84 -20.08
CA ASP A 109 -4.54 7.27 -20.22
C ASP A 109 -3.86 7.85 -18.93
N ASN A 110 -3.03 7.06 -18.27
CA ASN A 110 -2.40 7.38 -16.98
C ASN A 110 -3.39 7.66 -15.85
N LYS A 111 -4.60 7.10 -15.93
CA LYS A 111 -5.63 7.24 -14.89
C LYS A 111 -5.47 6.16 -13.81
N ARG A 112 -4.46 6.30 -12.97
CA ARG A 112 -4.18 5.38 -11.87
C ARG A 112 -5.37 5.17 -10.92
N TRP A 113 -6.21 6.18 -10.75
CA TRP A 113 -7.43 6.11 -9.95
C TRP A 113 -8.47 5.10 -10.45
N ALA A 114 -8.36 4.63 -11.69
CA ALA A 114 -9.22 3.58 -12.24
C ALA A 114 -8.87 2.18 -11.70
N LEU A 115 -7.72 2.02 -11.05
CA LEU A 115 -7.26 0.77 -10.48
C LEU A 115 -7.76 0.62 -9.05
N ALA A 116 -8.15 -0.59 -8.64
CA ALA A 116 -8.43 -0.92 -7.25
C ALA A 116 -7.34 -1.87 -6.73
N ILE A 117 -6.90 -1.64 -5.47
CA ILE A 117 -5.80 -2.38 -4.87
C ILE A 117 -6.27 -3.04 -3.60
N HIS A 118 -6.01 -4.34 -3.52
CA HIS A 118 -6.25 -5.16 -2.34
C HIS A 118 -4.94 -5.82 -1.90
N GLN A 119 -4.75 -5.96 -0.61
CA GLN A 119 -3.55 -6.53 -0.03
C GLN A 119 -3.89 -7.68 0.92
N SER A 120 -3.08 -8.72 0.85
CA SER A 120 -3.23 -9.90 1.70
C SER A 120 -1.89 -10.61 1.87
N VAL A 121 -1.83 -11.55 2.78
CA VAL A 121 -0.73 -12.51 2.88
C VAL A 121 -1.16 -13.78 2.18
N CYS A 122 -0.27 -14.38 1.40
CA CYS A 122 -0.53 -15.67 0.78
C CYS A 122 -0.61 -16.75 1.87
N GLU A 123 -1.76 -17.45 1.98
CA GLU A 123 -1.95 -18.48 3.01
C GLU A 123 -0.99 -19.65 2.87
N GLU A 124 -0.68 -20.03 1.64
CA GLU A 124 0.26 -21.14 1.33
C GLU A 124 1.73 -20.71 1.46
N MET A 125 2.00 -19.42 1.37
CA MET A 125 3.33 -18.84 1.47
C MET A 125 3.29 -17.62 2.41
N PRO A 126 3.34 -17.83 3.74
CA PRO A 126 3.15 -16.74 4.73
C PRO A 126 4.22 -15.66 4.68
N ASP A 127 5.30 -15.88 3.92
CA ASP A 127 6.36 -14.90 3.67
C ASP A 127 6.12 -14.09 2.37
N LYS A 128 4.93 -14.20 1.78
CA LYS A 128 4.55 -13.44 0.58
C LYS A 128 3.37 -12.51 0.86
N ILE A 129 3.58 -11.23 0.58
CA ILE A 129 2.51 -10.23 0.54
C ILE A 129 2.00 -10.15 -0.89
N VAL A 130 0.70 -10.27 -1.07
CA VAL A 130 0.06 -10.18 -2.39
C VAL A 130 -0.63 -8.83 -2.52
N LEU A 131 -0.24 -8.06 -3.52
CA LEU A 131 -0.89 -6.84 -3.94
C LEU A 131 -1.72 -7.15 -5.20
N ARG A 132 -2.99 -7.40 -5.00
CA ARG A 132 -3.95 -7.63 -6.10
C ARG A 132 -4.38 -6.29 -6.67
N VAL A 133 -4.20 -6.11 -7.96
CA VAL A 133 -4.58 -4.90 -8.69
C VAL A 133 -5.73 -5.24 -9.63
N GLU A 134 -6.92 -4.73 -9.35
CA GLU A 134 -8.07 -4.88 -10.24
C GLU A 134 -7.98 -3.87 -11.37
N VAL A 135 -8.03 -4.38 -12.59
CA VAL A 135 -7.79 -3.62 -13.82
C VAL A 135 -9.06 -3.65 -14.67
N PRO A 136 -9.67 -2.49 -14.97
CA PRO A 136 -10.88 -2.42 -15.79
C PRO A 136 -10.54 -2.61 -17.29
N ALA A 137 -10.14 -3.82 -17.68
CA ALA A 137 -9.71 -4.17 -19.02
C ALA A 137 -10.48 -5.38 -19.57
N ASP A 138 -10.75 -5.35 -20.89
CA ASP A 138 -11.18 -6.54 -21.58
C ASP A 138 -10.04 -7.58 -21.68
N PRO A 139 -10.32 -8.83 -22.10
CA PRO A 139 -9.31 -9.89 -22.10
C PRO A 139 -8.09 -9.60 -23.00
N GLU A 140 -8.28 -8.92 -24.13
CA GLU A 140 -7.18 -8.58 -25.05
C GLU A 140 -6.24 -7.55 -24.39
N LYS A 141 -6.81 -6.45 -23.93
CA LYS A 141 -6.07 -5.40 -23.21
C LYS A 141 -5.40 -5.92 -21.95
N PHE A 142 -6.06 -6.81 -21.24
CA PHE A 142 -5.49 -7.44 -20.05
C PHE A 142 -4.27 -8.30 -20.40
N GLY A 143 -4.30 -9.02 -21.53
CA GLY A 143 -3.15 -9.77 -22.04
C GLY A 143 -1.95 -8.86 -22.34
N ASP A 144 -2.18 -7.72 -22.99
CA ASP A 144 -1.14 -6.71 -23.24
C ASP A 144 -0.53 -6.17 -21.98
N ILE A 145 -1.34 -5.89 -20.94
CA ILE A 145 -0.87 -5.45 -19.64
C ILE A 145 0.06 -6.48 -18.99
N LEU A 146 -0.34 -7.76 -19.00
CA LEU A 146 0.50 -8.83 -18.43
C LEU A 146 1.82 -8.97 -19.18
N TRP A 147 1.79 -8.82 -20.49
CA TRP A 147 3.00 -8.87 -21.32
C TRP A 147 3.95 -7.72 -20.99
N ASP A 148 3.44 -6.50 -20.94
CA ASP A 148 4.23 -5.32 -20.59
C ASP A 148 4.82 -5.40 -19.16
N MET A 149 4.13 -6.05 -18.25
CA MET A 149 4.65 -6.25 -16.88
C MET A 149 5.87 -7.17 -16.84
N CYS A 150 6.04 -8.07 -17.81
CA CYS A 150 7.23 -8.92 -17.88
C CYS A 150 8.50 -8.13 -18.23
N ASP A 151 8.37 -6.98 -18.85
CA ASP A 151 9.49 -6.14 -19.31
C ASP A 151 9.84 -5.00 -18.34
N ILE A 152 9.22 -4.96 -17.15
CA ILE A 152 9.52 -3.91 -16.17
C ILE A 152 10.93 -4.06 -15.63
N ASP A 153 11.72 -2.99 -15.74
CA ASP A 153 13.01 -2.91 -15.09
C ASP A 153 12.84 -2.61 -13.59
N TYR A 154 13.15 -3.61 -12.77
CA TYR A 154 13.19 -3.50 -11.32
C TYR A 154 14.60 -3.30 -10.76
N SER A 155 15.56 -2.84 -11.57
CA SER A 155 16.91 -2.52 -11.11
C SER A 155 16.86 -1.51 -9.96
N GLY A 156 17.72 -1.72 -8.95
CA GLY A 156 17.77 -0.88 -7.74
C GLY A 156 16.68 -1.17 -6.70
N ILE A 157 15.70 -2.06 -7.00
CA ILE A 157 14.79 -2.57 -5.99
C ILE A 157 15.47 -3.69 -5.22
N PRO A 158 15.48 -3.67 -3.87
CA PRO A 158 16.07 -4.73 -3.06
C PRO A 158 15.47 -6.11 -3.39
N ALA A 159 16.32 -7.14 -3.39
CA ALA A 159 15.88 -8.49 -3.71
C ALA A 159 14.82 -8.99 -2.71
N GLU A 160 14.92 -8.61 -1.45
CA GLU A 160 13.98 -8.94 -0.39
C GLU A 160 12.56 -8.48 -0.75
N VAL A 161 12.42 -7.26 -1.29
CA VAL A 161 11.12 -6.70 -1.72
C VAL A 161 10.58 -7.49 -2.91
N ARG A 162 11.39 -7.68 -3.95
CA ARG A 162 10.99 -8.42 -5.17
C ARG A 162 10.61 -9.88 -4.87
N ASN A 163 11.29 -10.48 -3.91
CA ASN A 163 11.04 -11.87 -3.52
C ASN A 163 9.88 -12.04 -2.56
N SER A 164 9.48 -10.99 -1.84
CA SER A 164 8.45 -11.06 -0.79
C SER A 164 7.11 -10.46 -1.21
N ILE A 165 7.08 -9.65 -2.26
CA ILE A 165 5.85 -8.99 -2.73
C ILE A 165 5.49 -9.51 -4.12
N ILE A 166 4.28 -10.03 -4.22
CA ILE A 166 3.68 -10.47 -5.48
C ILE A 166 2.68 -9.40 -5.92
N ILE A 167 2.91 -8.81 -7.08
CA ILE A 167 1.94 -7.90 -7.70
C ILE A 167 1.13 -8.73 -8.69
N ASN A 168 -0.16 -8.85 -8.40
CA ASN A 168 -1.08 -9.70 -9.14
C ASN A 168 -2.19 -8.88 -9.79
N PRO A 169 -2.03 -8.45 -11.04
CA PRO A 169 -3.13 -7.84 -11.78
C PRO A 169 -4.20 -8.87 -12.09
N VAL A 170 -5.44 -8.47 -11.93
CA VAL A 170 -6.64 -9.28 -12.25
C VAL A 170 -7.66 -8.40 -12.97
N PRO A 171 -8.48 -8.97 -13.87
CA PRO A 171 -9.59 -8.24 -14.47
C PRO A 171 -10.55 -7.78 -13.35
N ALA A 172 -11.07 -6.55 -13.47
CA ALA A 172 -12.18 -6.11 -12.62
C ALA A 172 -13.45 -6.87 -13.02
N GLU A 173 -14.24 -7.28 -12.02
CA GLU A 173 -15.55 -7.93 -12.23
C GLU A 173 -16.62 -6.94 -12.68
#